data_cf5ba0a22d99f17216cc8b1ebf2d00f7
#
_entry.id   cf5ba0a22d99f17216cc8b1ebf2d00f7
#
_cell.length_a   1.000
_cell.length_b   1.000
_cell.length_c   1.000
_cell.angle_alpha   90.00
_cell.angle_beta   90.00
_cell.angle_gamma   90.00
#
_symmetry.space_group_name_H-M   'P 1'
#
loop_
_entity.id
_entity.type
_entity.pdbx_description
1 polymer ?
#
loop_
_entity_poly.entity_id
_entity_poly.type
_entity_poly.pdbx_seq_one_letter_code
_entity_poly.pdbx_strand_id
1 'polypeptide(L)'
;PGLHAMVLSSQTWWLPGPPNEMQSMFRRHVLPALAPADTPIAPLEVRAAGLTEVQAADLLGDLLDRTRRPRLGIRVGGRLVRITVEPVGEGVDAAAIKSLAGEVYERLHPFVLPQDAEDLFAAVGDALCKRGWTLATAESCTGGGIGSAVTSVTGSSAWYAGGWVTYANSMKIEQLAVPPSLFGPDKPGAVSSETVQAMAAGARERAGTDIAIAVSGVA
;
A
#
# COMPACT_ATOMS: atom_id res chain seq x y z
N PRO A 1 14.72 29.16 -12.15
CA PRO A 1 13.55 29.71 -12.83
C PRO A 1 13.39 29.06 -14.20
N GLY A 2 12.20 28.45 -14.47
CA GLY A 2 11.90 27.86 -15.75
C GLY A 2 11.65 28.92 -16.83
N LEU A 3 11.93 28.57 -18.09
CA LEU A 3 11.61 29.40 -19.22
C LEU A 3 10.18 29.08 -19.70
N HIS A 4 9.43 30.13 -20.01
CA HIS A 4 8.10 30.05 -20.59
C HIS A 4 8.11 30.72 -21.97
N ALA A 5 7.60 30.02 -22.97
CA ALA A 5 7.42 30.56 -24.31
C ALA A 5 6.01 30.26 -24.85
N MET A 6 5.42 31.25 -25.52
CA MET A 6 4.15 31.14 -26.23
C MET A 6 4.38 31.16 -27.73
N VAL A 7 3.82 30.18 -28.44
CA VAL A 7 3.82 30.12 -29.91
C VAL A 7 2.37 30.07 -30.40
N LEU A 8 1.90 31.10 -31.00
CA LEU A 8 0.57 31.38 -31.65
C LEU A 8 -0.67 30.66 -31.07
N SER A 9 -0.67 29.35 -30.88
CA SER A 9 -1.80 28.56 -30.33
C SER A 9 -1.36 27.54 -29.27
N SER A 10 -0.08 27.54 -28.87
CA SER A 10 0.47 26.61 -27.90
C SER A 10 1.34 27.31 -26.86
N GLN A 11 1.35 26.76 -25.68
CA GLN A 11 2.28 27.14 -24.61
C GLN A 11 3.30 26.02 -24.45
N THR A 12 4.58 26.39 -24.40
CA THR A 12 5.68 25.45 -24.16
C THR A 12 6.40 25.86 -22.88
N TRP A 13 6.63 24.88 -22.03
CA TRP A 13 7.25 25.06 -20.72
C TRP A 13 8.55 24.27 -20.64
N TRP A 14 9.64 24.92 -20.25
CA TRP A 14 10.90 24.25 -19.94
C TRP A 14 11.04 24.15 -18.44
N LEU A 15 11.14 22.94 -17.93
CA LEU A 15 11.27 22.66 -16.49
C LEU A 15 12.66 22.08 -16.23
N PRO A 16 13.23 22.29 -15.01
CA PRO A 16 14.50 21.71 -14.63
C PRO A 16 14.42 20.17 -14.57
N GLY A 17 15.57 19.49 -14.79
CA GLY A 17 15.66 18.03 -14.70
C GLY A 17 15.47 17.44 -13.30
N PRO A 18 16.02 18.05 -12.22
CA PRO A 18 15.86 17.51 -10.88
C PRO A 18 14.37 17.42 -10.46
N PRO A 19 13.87 16.24 -10.04
CA PRO A 19 12.43 16.03 -9.81
C PRO A 19 11.79 17.02 -8.81
N ASN A 20 12.47 17.33 -7.73
CA ASN A 20 11.93 18.26 -6.70
C ASN A 20 11.76 19.70 -7.23
N GLU A 21 12.73 20.15 -8.00
CA GLU A 21 12.68 21.48 -8.62
C GLU A 21 11.60 21.51 -9.71
N MET A 22 11.57 20.50 -10.56
CA MET A 22 10.58 20.33 -11.62
C MET A 22 9.16 20.34 -11.06
N GLN A 23 8.88 19.53 -10.03
CA GLN A 23 7.56 19.47 -9.41
C GLN A 23 7.13 20.78 -8.79
N SER A 24 8.06 21.46 -8.09
CA SER A 24 7.80 22.76 -7.50
C SER A 24 7.42 23.81 -8.55
N MET A 25 8.19 23.86 -9.63
CA MET A 25 7.95 24.80 -10.74
C MET A 25 6.69 24.45 -11.52
N PHE A 26 6.43 23.16 -11.77
CA PHE A 26 5.20 22.70 -12.41
C PHE A 26 3.96 23.16 -11.63
N ARG A 27 3.93 22.88 -10.32
CA ARG A 27 2.79 23.27 -9.46
C ARG A 27 2.59 24.78 -9.41
N ARG A 28 3.68 25.55 -9.41
CA ARG A 28 3.62 27.01 -9.23
C ARG A 28 3.27 27.77 -10.52
N HIS A 29 3.73 27.28 -11.67
CA HIS A 29 3.68 28.06 -12.92
C HIS A 29 2.88 27.38 -14.05
N VAL A 30 2.93 26.04 -14.15
CA VAL A 30 2.29 25.29 -15.24
C VAL A 30 0.86 24.92 -14.89
N LEU A 31 0.68 24.31 -13.71
CA LEU A 31 -0.63 23.82 -13.28
C LEU A 31 -1.72 24.91 -13.24
N PRO A 32 -1.47 26.14 -12.73
CA PRO A 32 -2.47 27.20 -12.78
C PRO A 32 -2.81 27.69 -14.19
N ALA A 33 -1.84 27.63 -15.11
CA ALA A 33 -2.05 28.03 -16.50
C ALA A 33 -2.80 26.98 -17.33
N LEU A 34 -2.77 25.70 -16.90
CA LEU A 34 -3.49 24.59 -17.50
C LEU A 34 -4.84 24.34 -16.85
N ALA A 35 -5.10 24.94 -15.66
CA ALA A 35 -6.37 24.77 -14.98
C ALA A 35 -7.51 25.32 -15.85
N PRO A 36 -8.55 24.52 -16.17
CA PRO A 36 -9.72 25.02 -16.86
C PRO A 36 -10.44 26.09 -16.01
N ALA A 37 -11.16 26.99 -16.66
CA ALA A 37 -11.91 28.05 -15.98
C ALA A 37 -13.02 27.52 -15.05
N ASP A 38 -13.53 26.31 -15.34
CA ASP A 38 -14.47 25.59 -14.48
C ASP A 38 -13.69 24.68 -13.54
N THR A 39 -14.13 24.57 -12.29
CA THR A 39 -13.52 23.67 -11.30
C THR A 39 -13.54 22.24 -11.83
N PRO A 40 -12.39 21.64 -12.18
CA PRO A 40 -12.38 20.31 -12.74
C PRO A 40 -12.86 19.30 -11.70
N ILE A 41 -13.68 18.35 -12.12
CA ILE A 41 -14.05 17.22 -11.27
C ILE A 41 -12.77 16.47 -10.89
N ALA A 42 -12.50 16.37 -9.60
CA ALA A 42 -11.31 15.67 -9.13
C ALA A 42 -11.43 14.16 -9.41
N PRO A 43 -10.36 13.50 -9.89
CA PRO A 43 -10.35 12.06 -9.97
C PRO A 43 -10.48 11.45 -8.56
N LEU A 44 -11.12 10.28 -8.47
CA LEU A 44 -11.23 9.55 -7.23
C LEU A 44 -10.28 8.35 -7.26
N GLU A 45 -9.52 8.15 -6.19
CA GLU A 45 -8.61 7.02 -6.07
C GLU A 45 -9.18 5.97 -5.10
N VAL A 46 -9.22 4.71 -5.54
CA VAL A 46 -9.47 3.53 -4.70
C VAL A 46 -8.16 2.79 -4.55
N ARG A 47 -7.79 2.45 -3.31
CA ARG A 47 -6.53 1.78 -2.98
C ARG A 47 -6.79 0.39 -2.45
N ALA A 48 -6.05 -0.60 -2.96
CA ALA A 48 -6.15 -1.98 -2.52
C ALA A 48 -4.77 -2.54 -2.15
N ALA A 49 -4.73 -3.43 -1.16
CA ALA A 49 -3.53 -4.12 -0.69
C ALA A 49 -3.71 -5.64 -0.79
N GLY A 50 -2.60 -6.36 -0.93
CA GLY A 50 -2.62 -7.83 -0.98
C GLY A 50 -2.98 -8.41 -2.35
N LEU A 51 -3.01 -7.58 -3.40
CA LEU A 51 -3.25 -7.96 -4.79
C LEU A 51 -2.05 -7.60 -5.66
N THR A 52 -1.79 -8.41 -6.67
CA THR A 52 -0.96 -8.01 -7.80
C THR A 52 -1.78 -7.16 -8.78
N GLU A 53 -1.11 -6.45 -9.68
CA GLU A 53 -1.78 -5.70 -10.76
C GLU A 53 -2.67 -6.60 -11.62
N VAL A 54 -2.18 -7.80 -11.96
CA VAL A 54 -2.92 -8.79 -12.76
C VAL A 54 -4.18 -9.24 -12.04
N GLN A 55 -4.08 -9.61 -10.77
CA GLN A 55 -5.24 -10.01 -9.97
C GLN A 55 -6.28 -8.89 -9.86
N ALA A 56 -5.83 -7.66 -9.64
CA ALA A 56 -6.74 -6.52 -9.61
C ALA A 56 -7.40 -6.26 -10.96
N ALA A 57 -6.64 -6.39 -12.06
CA ALA A 57 -7.18 -6.25 -13.41
C ALA A 57 -8.22 -7.34 -13.73
N ASP A 58 -7.96 -8.58 -13.34
CA ASP A 58 -8.90 -9.70 -13.52
C ASP A 58 -10.23 -9.46 -12.76
N LEU A 59 -10.13 -8.97 -11.51
CA LEU A 59 -11.31 -8.63 -10.71
C LEU A 59 -12.12 -7.46 -11.30
N LEU A 60 -11.43 -6.45 -11.82
CA LEU A 60 -12.05 -5.28 -12.43
C LEU A 60 -12.68 -5.60 -13.80
N GLY A 61 -12.07 -6.49 -14.58
CA GLY A 61 -12.61 -7.01 -15.82
C GLY A 61 -13.05 -5.91 -16.78
N ASP A 62 -14.36 -5.92 -17.14
CA ASP A 62 -14.98 -4.98 -18.08
C ASP A 62 -14.91 -3.50 -17.65
N LEU A 63 -14.70 -3.23 -16.35
CA LEU A 63 -14.54 -1.84 -15.88
C LEU A 63 -13.28 -1.17 -16.45
N LEU A 64 -12.29 -1.95 -16.87
CA LEU A 64 -11.05 -1.45 -17.50
C LEU A 64 -11.18 -1.15 -18.98
N ASP A 65 -12.36 -1.33 -19.59
CA ASP A 65 -12.57 -0.99 -21.00
C ASP A 65 -12.28 0.50 -21.23
N ARG A 66 -11.34 0.78 -22.13
CA ARG A 66 -10.88 2.13 -22.47
C ARG A 66 -11.94 3.01 -23.12
N THR A 67 -13.03 2.42 -23.59
CA THR A 67 -14.16 3.17 -24.16
C THR A 67 -15.12 3.70 -23.11
N ARG A 68 -15.08 3.18 -21.87
CA ARG A 68 -15.93 3.64 -20.76
C ARG A 68 -15.64 5.09 -20.38
N ARG A 69 -16.70 5.76 -19.92
CA ARG A 69 -16.66 7.12 -19.39
C ARG A 69 -17.50 7.18 -18.12
N PRO A 70 -16.97 7.53 -16.93
CA PRO A 70 -15.55 7.83 -16.66
C PRO A 70 -14.64 6.61 -16.91
N ARG A 71 -13.32 6.85 -16.97
CA ARG A 71 -12.32 5.83 -17.28
C ARG A 71 -11.55 5.40 -16.03
N LEU A 72 -11.12 4.12 -15.99
CA LEU A 72 -10.23 3.63 -14.95
C LEU A 72 -8.76 3.66 -15.41
N GLY A 73 -7.89 4.14 -14.52
CA GLY A 73 -6.46 3.93 -14.54
C GLY A 73 -6.04 2.97 -13.42
N ILE A 74 -5.08 2.10 -13.69
CA ILE A 74 -4.51 1.19 -12.68
C ILE A 74 -3.01 1.42 -12.58
N ARG A 75 -2.48 1.48 -11.35
CA ARG A 75 -1.05 1.63 -11.06
C ARG A 75 -0.67 0.85 -9.82
N VAL A 76 0.54 0.30 -9.80
CA VAL A 76 1.14 -0.33 -8.62
C VAL A 76 2.28 0.54 -8.09
N GLY A 77 2.31 0.75 -6.80
CA GLY A 77 3.38 1.48 -6.13
C GLY A 77 3.17 1.54 -4.62
N GLY A 78 4.24 1.52 -3.86
CA GLY A 78 4.17 1.58 -2.40
C GLY A 78 3.40 0.41 -1.76
N ARG A 79 3.51 -0.80 -2.33
CA ARG A 79 2.79 -2.02 -1.89
C ARG A 79 1.28 -1.98 -2.08
N LEU A 80 0.77 -1.02 -2.85
CA LEU A 80 -0.65 -0.83 -3.13
C LEU A 80 -0.92 -0.89 -4.62
N VAL A 81 -2.08 -1.43 -4.96
CA VAL A 81 -2.73 -1.21 -6.25
C VAL A 81 -3.62 0.02 -6.11
N ARG A 82 -3.40 1.01 -6.96
CA ARG A 82 -4.18 2.26 -7.01
C ARG A 82 -5.02 2.28 -8.27
N ILE A 83 -6.31 2.37 -8.09
CA ILE A 83 -7.28 2.49 -9.16
C ILE A 83 -7.77 3.94 -9.16
N THR A 84 -7.52 4.66 -10.25
CA THR A 84 -7.95 6.05 -10.41
C THR A 84 -9.18 6.08 -11.30
N VAL A 85 -10.27 6.65 -10.82
CA VAL A 85 -11.47 6.95 -11.61
C VAL A 85 -11.29 8.35 -12.20
N GLU A 86 -11.02 8.40 -13.49
CA GLU A 86 -10.67 9.63 -14.20
C GLU A 86 -11.91 10.28 -14.82
N PRO A 87 -12.13 11.59 -14.64
CA PRO A 87 -13.28 12.32 -15.21
C PRO A 87 -13.07 12.62 -16.71
N VAL A 88 -12.81 11.59 -17.51
CA VAL A 88 -12.57 11.71 -18.94
C VAL A 88 -13.86 11.45 -19.71
N GLY A 89 -14.24 12.38 -20.59
CA GLY A 89 -15.40 12.28 -21.49
C GLY A 89 -16.44 13.38 -21.27
N GLU A 90 -17.24 13.63 -22.30
CA GLU A 90 -18.36 14.57 -22.21
C GLU A 90 -19.46 14.03 -21.29
N GLY A 91 -20.07 14.91 -20.50
CA GLY A 91 -21.18 14.57 -19.61
C GLY A 91 -20.80 13.76 -18.37
N VAL A 92 -19.51 13.56 -18.09
CA VAL A 92 -19.07 12.92 -16.84
C VAL A 92 -19.22 13.92 -15.70
N ASP A 93 -20.00 13.55 -14.70
CA ASP A 93 -20.24 14.33 -13.50
C ASP A 93 -19.66 13.63 -12.24
N ALA A 94 -19.73 14.31 -11.11
CA ALA A 94 -19.24 13.76 -9.84
C ALA A 94 -20.02 12.51 -9.39
N ALA A 95 -21.28 12.39 -9.78
CA ALA A 95 -22.09 11.22 -9.44
C ALA A 95 -21.63 9.99 -10.22
N ALA A 96 -21.31 10.13 -11.51
CA ALA A 96 -20.76 9.05 -12.34
C ALA A 96 -19.40 8.58 -11.81
N ILE A 97 -18.52 9.50 -11.39
CA ILE A 97 -17.22 9.16 -10.74
C ILE A 97 -17.45 8.34 -9.46
N LYS A 98 -18.36 8.81 -8.61
CA LYS A 98 -18.66 8.13 -7.34
C LYS A 98 -19.30 6.76 -7.55
N SER A 99 -20.19 6.64 -8.54
CA SER A 99 -20.83 5.37 -8.90
C SER A 99 -19.79 4.34 -9.35
N LEU A 100 -18.91 4.70 -10.29
CA LEU A 100 -17.88 3.80 -10.77
C LEU A 100 -16.86 3.45 -9.66
N ALA A 101 -16.51 4.39 -8.79
CA ALA A 101 -15.67 4.11 -7.63
C ALA A 101 -16.32 3.10 -6.67
N GLY A 102 -17.64 3.16 -6.50
CA GLY A 102 -18.42 2.16 -5.75
C GLY A 102 -18.34 0.77 -6.38
N GLU A 103 -18.50 0.67 -7.71
CA GLU A 103 -18.34 -0.61 -8.43
C GLU A 103 -16.93 -1.18 -8.27
N VAL A 104 -15.90 -0.33 -8.34
CA VAL A 104 -14.49 -0.72 -8.09
C VAL A 104 -14.34 -1.24 -6.68
N TYR A 105 -14.90 -0.55 -5.68
CA TYR A 105 -14.84 -0.96 -4.28
C TYR A 105 -15.44 -2.37 -4.09
N GLU A 106 -16.64 -2.61 -4.61
CA GLU A 106 -17.32 -3.91 -4.48
C GLU A 106 -16.54 -5.05 -5.14
N ARG A 107 -15.95 -4.81 -6.33
CA ARG A 107 -15.18 -5.85 -7.02
C ARG A 107 -13.84 -6.17 -6.35
N LEU A 108 -13.22 -5.20 -5.70
CA LEU A 108 -11.94 -5.39 -5.02
C LEU A 108 -12.08 -5.72 -3.54
N HIS A 109 -13.29 -5.70 -2.97
CA HIS A 109 -13.49 -6.13 -1.58
C HIS A 109 -13.11 -7.63 -1.41
N PRO A 110 -12.38 -8.05 -0.31
CA PRO A 110 -12.06 -7.29 0.91
C PRO A 110 -10.67 -6.58 0.88
N PHE A 111 -10.05 -6.43 -0.26
CA PHE A 111 -8.68 -5.89 -0.40
C PHE A 111 -8.59 -4.36 -0.35
N VAL A 112 -9.73 -3.66 -0.38
CA VAL A 112 -9.76 -2.19 -0.42
C VAL A 112 -9.44 -1.60 0.94
N LEU A 113 -8.53 -0.60 0.95
CA LEU A 113 -8.24 0.18 2.15
C LEU A 113 -9.31 1.24 2.41
N PRO A 114 -9.53 1.62 3.69
CA PRO A 114 -10.30 2.81 4.02
C PRO A 114 -9.80 4.05 3.28
N GLN A 115 -10.72 4.93 2.89
CA GLN A 115 -10.40 6.08 2.05
C GLN A 115 -9.51 7.12 2.76
N ASP A 116 -9.64 7.21 4.08
CA ASP A 116 -8.90 8.07 5.00
C ASP A 116 -7.53 7.51 5.43
N ALA A 117 -7.25 6.23 5.18
CA ALA A 117 -5.95 5.64 5.52
C ALA A 117 -4.86 6.16 4.56
N GLU A 118 -3.73 6.63 5.08
CA GLU A 118 -2.60 7.11 4.26
C GLU A 118 -1.95 5.96 3.50
N ASP A 119 -1.77 4.80 4.18
CA ASP A 119 -1.21 3.58 3.61
C ASP A 119 -1.76 2.33 4.32
N LEU A 120 -1.23 1.15 3.94
CA LEU A 120 -1.61 -0.14 4.52
C LEU A 120 -1.35 -0.20 6.03
N PHE A 121 -0.21 0.32 6.50
CA PHE A 121 0.17 0.20 7.92
C PHE A 121 -0.66 1.14 8.80
N ALA A 122 -1.00 2.33 8.30
CA ALA A 122 -1.95 3.23 8.94
C ALA A 122 -3.34 2.57 9.06
N ALA A 123 -3.83 1.95 7.98
CA ALA A 123 -5.11 1.23 7.98
C ALA A 123 -5.12 0.08 9.02
N VAL A 124 -4.03 -0.68 9.11
CA VAL A 124 -3.88 -1.75 10.12
C VAL A 124 -3.86 -1.17 11.53
N GLY A 125 -3.09 -0.10 11.75
CA GLY A 125 -3.02 0.58 13.05
C GLY A 125 -4.39 1.07 13.53
N ASP A 126 -5.14 1.74 12.68
CA ASP A 126 -6.50 2.19 12.97
C ASP A 126 -7.44 1.03 13.31
N ALA A 127 -7.35 -0.08 12.57
CA ALA A 127 -8.16 -1.26 12.82
C ALA A 127 -7.82 -1.92 14.15
N LEU A 128 -6.55 -1.93 14.55
CA LEU A 128 -6.08 -2.44 15.84
C LEU A 128 -6.51 -1.53 16.98
N CYS A 129 -6.28 -0.23 16.86
CA CYS A 129 -6.71 0.76 17.86
C CYS A 129 -8.23 0.69 18.12
N LYS A 130 -9.06 0.59 17.09
CA LYS A 130 -10.52 0.45 17.21
C LYS A 130 -10.94 -0.80 17.96
N ARG A 131 -10.11 -1.85 18.01
CA ARG A 131 -10.35 -3.09 18.75
C ARG A 131 -9.67 -3.13 20.12
N GLY A 132 -8.81 -2.18 20.42
CA GLY A 132 -7.92 -2.22 21.59
C GLY A 132 -6.90 -3.35 21.51
N TRP A 133 -6.51 -3.77 20.31
CA TRP A 133 -5.59 -4.87 20.06
C TRP A 133 -4.17 -4.38 19.81
N THR A 134 -3.21 -5.22 20.18
CA THR A 134 -1.78 -4.98 20.05
C THR A 134 -1.14 -5.99 19.11
N LEU A 135 -0.05 -5.58 18.45
CA LEU A 135 0.69 -6.35 17.45
C LEU A 135 2.15 -6.56 17.85
N ALA A 136 2.66 -7.76 17.61
CA ALA A 136 4.10 -8.05 17.56
C ALA A 136 4.51 -8.61 16.20
N THR A 137 5.81 -8.50 15.85
CA THR A 137 6.36 -9.08 14.61
C THR A 137 7.51 -10.04 14.88
N ALA A 138 7.63 -11.08 14.03
CA ALA A 138 8.78 -11.97 14.00
C ALA A 138 9.28 -12.08 12.55
N GLU A 139 10.49 -11.60 12.29
CA GLU A 139 11.02 -11.43 10.96
C GLU A 139 12.28 -12.27 10.73
N SER A 140 12.38 -12.84 9.54
CA SER A 140 13.58 -13.54 9.07
C SER A 140 14.13 -12.85 7.81
N CYS A 141 13.66 -13.22 6.62
CA CYS A 141 14.15 -12.68 5.34
C CYS A 141 13.90 -11.17 5.14
N THR A 142 12.94 -10.59 5.82
CA THR A 142 12.63 -9.14 5.78
C THR A 142 13.57 -8.29 6.62
N GLY A 143 14.37 -8.90 7.51
CA GLY A 143 15.43 -8.23 8.26
C GLY A 143 14.98 -7.04 9.15
N GLY A 144 13.71 -7.01 9.60
CA GLY A 144 13.13 -5.89 10.34
C GLY A 144 12.31 -4.93 9.47
N GLY A 145 12.11 -5.23 8.20
CA GLY A 145 11.41 -4.37 7.25
C GLY A 145 9.94 -4.13 7.61
N ILE A 146 9.26 -5.11 8.21
CA ILE A 146 7.88 -4.94 8.70
C ILE A 146 7.86 -4.02 9.91
N GLY A 147 8.71 -4.28 10.91
CA GLY A 147 8.82 -3.43 12.10
C GLY A 147 9.17 -1.98 11.76
N SER A 148 10.10 -1.78 10.82
CA SER A 148 10.45 -0.45 10.31
C SER A 148 9.26 0.25 9.64
N ALA A 149 8.48 -0.47 8.82
CA ALA A 149 7.31 0.09 8.16
C ALA A 149 6.19 0.41 9.16
N VAL A 150 5.97 -0.44 10.16
CA VAL A 150 5.00 -0.19 11.23
C VAL A 150 5.38 1.04 12.06
N THR A 151 6.66 1.15 12.44
CA THR A 151 7.13 2.27 13.26
C THR A 151 7.22 3.60 12.51
N SER A 152 7.13 3.60 11.18
CA SER A 152 6.99 4.83 10.40
C SER A 152 5.60 5.49 10.52
N VAL A 153 4.60 4.74 11.02
CA VAL A 153 3.26 5.27 11.27
C VAL A 153 3.24 6.06 12.57
N THR A 154 2.81 7.31 12.49
CA THR A 154 2.66 8.16 13.68
C THR A 154 1.65 7.53 14.65
N GLY A 155 2.02 7.43 15.94
CA GLY A 155 1.18 6.83 16.96
C GLY A 155 1.22 5.29 17.01
N SER A 156 2.10 4.64 16.25
CA SER A 156 2.25 3.17 16.25
C SER A 156 2.52 2.56 17.63
N SER A 157 3.10 3.32 18.55
CA SER A 157 3.34 2.88 19.94
C SER A 157 2.07 2.52 20.71
N ALA A 158 0.90 2.95 20.27
CA ALA A 158 -0.38 2.60 20.90
C ALA A 158 -0.82 1.15 20.59
N TRP A 159 -0.31 0.55 19.53
CA TRP A 159 -0.74 -0.77 19.05
C TRP A 159 0.40 -1.72 18.64
N TYR A 160 1.64 -1.23 18.51
CA TYR A 160 2.79 -2.06 18.19
C TYR A 160 3.71 -2.21 19.42
N ALA A 161 3.81 -3.41 19.95
CA ALA A 161 4.65 -3.68 21.12
C ALA A 161 6.12 -3.84 20.77
N GLY A 162 6.44 -4.28 19.55
CA GLY A 162 7.79 -4.54 19.09
C GLY A 162 7.91 -5.81 18.26
N GLY A 163 9.15 -6.23 17.99
CA GLY A 163 9.39 -7.42 17.17
C GLY A 163 10.80 -7.99 17.31
N TRP A 164 10.96 -9.17 16.73
CA TRP A 164 12.22 -9.92 16.71
C TRP A 164 12.70 -10.10 15.29
N VAL A 165 13.98 -9.88 15.06
CA VAL A 165 14.67 -10.28 13.82
C VAL A 165 15.44 -11.55 14.12
N THR A 166 14.90 -12.70 13.72
CA THR A 166 15.46 -14.02 13.99
C THR A 166 15.90 -14.70 12.69
N TYR A 167 17.04 -14.24 12.13
CA TYR A 167 17.52 -14.73 10.82
C TYR A 167 18.06 -16.16 10.93
N ALA A 168 18.95 -16.43 11.88
CA ALA A 168 19.47 -17.77 12.13
C ALA A 168 18.43 -18.70 12.79
N ASN A 169 18.51 -20.02 12.53
CA ASN A 169 17.63 -20.99 13.18
C ASN A 169 17.79 -21.04 14.70
N SER A 170 19.04 -20.88 15.20
CA SER A 170 19.31 -20.79 16.63
C SER A 170 18.54 -19.61 17.27
N MET A 171 18.50 -18.46 16.62
CA MET A 171 17.75 -17.29 17.10
C MET A 171 16.23 -17.54 17.11
N LYS A 172 15.70 -18.28 16.14
CA LYS A 172 14.28 -18.68 16.13
C LYS A 172 13.95 -19.55 17.33
N ILE A 173 14.84 -20.50 17.64
CA ILE A 173 14.69 -21.41 18.79
C ILE A 173 14.81 -20.64 20.12
N GLU A 174 15.87 -19.89 20.29
CA GLU A 174 16.19 -19.21 21.55
C GLU A 174 15.23 -18.05 21.87
N GLN A 175 14.95 -17.23 20.84
CA GLN A 175 14.18 -16.01 21.03
C GLN A 175 12.68 -16.21 20.92
N LEU A 176 12.22 -17.19 20.17
CA LEU A 176 10.79 -17.39 19.91
C LEU A 176 10.28 -18.78 20.28
N ALA A 177 11.13 -19.60 20.90
CA ALA A 177 10.80 -20.98 21.30
C ALA A 177 10.33 -21.86 20.14
N VAL A 178 10.79 -21.58 18.91
CA VAL A 178 10.49 -22.43 17.76
C VAL A 178 11.05 -23.82 17.98
N PRO A 179 10.25 -24.89 17.81
CA PRO A 179 10.72 -26.27 18.09
C PRO A 179 11.95 -26.64 17.25
N PRO A 180 13.04 -27.11 17.87
CA PRO A 180 14.23 -27.57 17.14
C PRO A 180 13.94 -28.70 16.13
N SER A 181 12.89 -29.46 16.38
CA SER A 181 12.44 -30.57 15.51
C SER A 181 11.97 -30.11 14.13
N LEU A 182 11.74 -28.80 13.93
CA LEU A 182 11.40 -28.25 12.61
C LEU A 182 12.62 -28.10 11.70
N PHE A 183 13.84 -28.25 12.23
CA PHE A 183 15.08 -28.04 11.50
C PHE A 183 15.87 -29.35 11.34
N GLY A 184 16.51 -29.54 10.18
CA GLY A 184 17.33 -30.70 9.88
C GLY A 184 16.93 -31.39 8.57
N PRO A 185 17.62 -32.50 8.22
CA PRO A 185 17.24 -33.31 7.06
C PRO A 185 15.79 -33.82 7.18
N ASP A 186 15.08 -33.76 6.07
CA ASP A 186 13.67 -34.21 5.97
C ASP A 186 12.68 -33.53 6.94
N LYS A 187 13.01 -32.32 7.38
CA LYS A 187 12.15 -31.48 8.22
C LYS A 187 11.59 -30.29 7.42
N PRO A 188 10.51 -29.66 7.90
CA PRO A 188 9.90 -28.49 7.23
C PRO A 188 10.90 -27.40 6.89
N GLY A 189 11.88 -27.13 7.76
CA GLY A 189 12.92 -26.16 7.56
C GLY A 189 12.50 -24.74 7.93
N ALA A 190 13.45 -23.80 7.77
CA ALA A 190 13.23 -22.41 8.14
C ALA A 190 12.16 -21.71 7.29
N VAL A 191 11.99 -22.12 6.03
CA VAL A 191 11.00 -21.58 5.10
C VAL A 191 9.85 -22.57 4.98
N SER A 192 8.96 -22.55 5.97
CA SER A 192 7.80 -23.42 6.03
C SER A 192 6.66 -22.77 6.82
N SER A 193 5.44 -23.22 6.59
CA SER A 193 4.26 -22.76 7.32
C SER A 193 4.36 -23.08 8.81
N GLU A 194 4.91 -24.25 9.16
CA GLU A 194 5.12 -24.69 10.54
C GLU A 194 6.07 -23.76 11.30
N THR A 195 7.17 -23.39 10.65
CA THR A 195 8.15 -22.48 11.26
C THR A 195 7.59 -21.09 11.46
N VAL A 196 6.90 -20.50 10.48
CA VAL A 196 6.33 -19.15 10.66
C VAL A 196 5.18 -19.12 11.64
N GLN A 197 4.39 -20.19 11.75
CA GLN A 197 3.36 -20.31 12.78
C GLN A 197 3.98 -20.37 14.19
N ALA A 198 5.04 -21.15 14.36
CA ALA A 198 5.76 -21.22 15.63
C ALA A 198 6.43 -19.88 15.97
N MET A 199 7.02 -19.18 14.99
CA MET A 199 7.58 -17.83 15.19
C MET A 199 6.50 -16.83 15.63
N ALA A 200 5.34 -16.83 14.97
CA ALA A 200 4.24 -15.93 15.32
C ALA A 200 3.70 -16.24 16.74
N ALA A 201 3.49 -17.52 17.06
CA ALA A 201 3.04 -17.92 18.39
C ALA A 201 4.03 -17.47 19.48
N GLY A 202 5.33 -17.72 19.29
CA GLY A 202 6.36 -17.30 20.22
C GLY A 202 6.47 -15.79 20.39
N ALA A 203 6.35 -15.03 19.30
CA ALA A 203 6.35 -13.56 19.36
C ALA A 203 5.13 -13.02 20.12
N ARG A 204 3.94 -13.56 19.84
CA ARG A 204 2.70 -13.18 20.51
C ARG A 204 2.78 -13.43 22.02
N GLU A 205 3.25 -14.61 22.41
CA GLU A 205 3.37 -15.01 23.83
C GLU A 205 4.37 -14.11 24.57
N ARG A 206 5.56 -13.90 23.97
CA ARG A 206 6.61 -13.10 24.62
C ARG A 206 6.28 -11.63 24.74
N ALA A 207 5.60 -11.09 23.74
CA ALA A 207 5.16 -9.69 23.76
C ALA A 207 3.89 -9.48 24.59
N GLY A 208 3.13 -10.54 24.87
CA GLY A 208 1.81 -10.44 25.50
C GLY A 208 0.79 -9.70 24.63
N THR A 209 0.91 -9.82 23.28
CA THR A 209 0.06 -9.12 22.32
C THR A 209 -1.13 -9.96 21.89
N ASP A 210 -2.17 -9.29 21.37
CA ASP A 210 -3.39 -9.95 20.89
C ASP A 210 -3.12 -10.74 19.60
N ILE A 211 -2.29 -10.17 18.72
CA ILE A 211 -1.87 -10.79 17.45
C ILE A 211 -0.36 -10.69 17.24
N ALA A 212 0.16 -11.58 16.41
CA ALA A 212 1.52 -11.46 15.88
C ALA A 212 1.57 -11.88 14.41
N ILE A 213 2.50 -11.28 13.68
CA ILE A 213 2.81 -11.61 12.29
C ILE A 213 4.23 -12.16 12.23
N ALA A 214 4.41 -13.27 11.52
CA ALA A 214 5.74 -13.80 11.26
C ALA A 214 5.99 -13.97 9.75
N VAL A 215 7.25 -13.74 9.35
CA VAL A 215 7.69 -13.90 7.96
C VAL A 215 9.02 -14.66 7.92
N SER A 216 9.05 -15.71 7.08
CA SER A 216 10.26 -16.40 6.68
C SER A 216 10.19 -16.68 5.18
N GLY A 217 11.34 -16.66 4.50
CA GLY A 217 11.39 -16.84 3.05
C GLY A 217 12.83 -16.88 2.54
N VAL A 218 12.96 -17.11 1.23
CA VAL A 218 14.23 -16.98 0.50
C VAL A 218 14.33 -15.53 0.03
N ALA A 219 15.48 -14.89 0.31
CA ALA A 219 15.79 -13.53 -0.12
C ALA A 219 16.58 -13.54 -1.44
#